data_845ac73bdfd843179b8082d4d047bf27
#
_entry.id   845ac73bdfd843179b8082d4d047bf27
#
_cell.length_a   1.000
_cell.length_b   1.000
_cell.length_c   1.000
_cell.angle_alpha   90.00
_cell.angle_beta   90.00
_cell.angle_gamma   90.00
#
_symmetry.space_group_name_H-M   'P 1'
#
loop_
_entity.id
_entity.type
_entity.pdbx_description
1 polymer ?
#
loop_
_entity_poly.entity_id
_entity_poly.type
_entity_poly.pdbx_seq_one_letter_code
_entity_poly.pdbx_strand_id
1 'polypeptide(L)'
;MALIDLSKQVALGIDIGGTNTKYGLVNHRGEILEKGSLKTEDYPNVQDFIDELYEKVSPLILKYCGQREFDGIGVGAPNANYYRGTIEQAPNLHWKGVVPFAELMTAKFGVRCKMTNDANAAALGEMMFGAARGMKDFIMMTLGTGVGSGIVANGQLIYGHDGFAGELGHTIIKPGGRKHWSTGSEGSLEAYASATGITITAKKMRAEFPHSTLNDYPETEVDSSVVFKCA
;
A
#
# COMPACT_ATOMS: atom_id res chain seq x y z
N MET A 1 -9.50 -37.15 -8.88
CA MET A 1 -9.20 -35.75 -8.55
C MET A 1 -7.81 -35.77 -7.95
N ALA A 2 -6.78 -35.27 -8.64
CA ALA A 2 -5.44 -35.20 -8.08
C ALA A 2 -5.48 -34.17 -6.93
N LEU A 3 -4.95 -34.55 -5.77
CA LEU A 3 -4.79 -33.62 -4.64
C LEU A 3 -3.88 -32.48 -5.09
N ILE A 4 -4.37 -31.25 -4.97
CA ILE A 4 -3.55 -30.05 -5.22
C ILE A 4 -2.47 -30.03 -4.14
N ASP A 5 -1.23 -30.09 -4.56
CA ASP A 5 -0.09 -29.93 -3.65
C ASP A 5 0.05 -28.45 -3.29
N LEU A 6 -0.52 -28.06 -2.15
CA LEU A 6 -0.50 -26.68 -1.66
C LEU A 6 0.94 -26.15 -1.48
N SER A 7 1.93 -27.04 -1.32
CA SER A 7 3.33 -26.62 -1.16
C SER A 7 3.92 -25.97 -2.41
N LYS A 8 3.29 -26.18 -3.56
CA LYS A 8 3.71 -25.62 -4.86
C LYS A 8 2.90 -24.41 -5.32
N GLN A 9 1.88 -24.03 -4.55
CA GLN A 9 1.09 -22.85 -4.90
C GLN A 9 1.90 -21.57 -4.77
N VAL A 10 1.79 -20.74 -5.81
CA VAL A 10 2.44 -19.43 -5.93
C VAL A 10 1.39 -18.38 -6.25
N ALA A 11 1.47 -17.25 -5.59
CA ALA A 11 0.66 -16.08 -5.86
C ALA A 11 1.53 -14.89 -6.28
N LEU A 12 0.98 -14.00 -7.07
CA LEU A 12 1.60 -12.73 -7.41
C LEU A 12 1.05 -11.63 -6.49
N GLY A 13 1.93 -11.02 -5.71
CA GLY A 13 1.63 -9.80 -4.96
C GLY A 13 2.08 -8.57 -5.73
N ILE A 14 1.25 -7.54 -5.78
CA ILE A 14 1.52 -6.26 -6.47
C ILE A 14 1.19 -5.12 -5.53
N ASP A 15 2.13 -4.18 -5.39
CA ASP A 15 1.98 -2.93 -4.66
C ASP A 15 2.12 -1.76 -5.64
N ILE A 16 1.00 -1.12 -5.97
CA ILE A 16 0.92 -0.03 -6.95
C ILE A 16 1.07 1.31 -6.23
N GLY A 17 2.22 1.96 -6.43
CA GLY A 17 2.41 3.36 -6.05
C GLY A 17 2.30 4.30 -7.25
N GLY A 18 2.21 5.60 -6.99
CA GLY A 18 2.11 6.62 -8.05
C GLY A 18 3.33 6.66 -8.96
N THR A 19 4.53 6.56 -8.40
CA THR A 19 5.80 6.60 -9.14
C THR A 19 6.26 5.20 -9.55
N ASN A 20 6.22 4.26 -8.62
CA ASN A 20 6.71 2.89 -8.83
C ASN A 20 5.69 1.87 -8.38
N THR A 21 5.61 0.77 -9.12
CA THR A 21 4.94 -0.47 -8.72
C THR A 21 5.97 -1.51 -8.37
N LYS A 22 5.78 -2.20 -7.25
CA LYS A 22 6.57 -3.37 -6.86
C LYS A 22 5.73 -4.63 -7.04
N TYR A 23 6.39 -5.72 -7.40
CA TYR A 23 5.73 -7.02 -7.48
C TYR A 23 6.62 -8.12 -6.93
N GLY A 24 6.00 -9.21 -6.47
CA GLY A 24 6.73 -10.39 -6.01
C GLY A 24 5.89 -11.65 -6.16
N LEU A 25 6.57 -12.75 -6.52
CA LEU A 25 6.00 -14.09 -6.43
C LEU A 25 6.21 -14.62 -5.03
N VAL A 26 5.14 -15.10 -4.41
CA VAL A 26 5.10 -15.54 -3.01
C VAL A 26 4.55 -16.95 -2.94
N ASN A 27 5.20 -17.82 -2.18
CA ASN A 27 4.69 -19.16 -1.92
C ASN A 27 3.68 -19.17 -0.76
N HIS A 28 3.06 -20.33 -0.50
CA HIS A 28 2.08 -20.52 0.57
C HIS A 28 2.63 -20.25 1.99
N ARG A 29 3.95 -20.19 2.18
CA ARG A 29 4.61 -19.85 3.46
C ARG A 29 4.85 -18.36 3.64
N GLY A 30 4.54 -17.53 2.62
CA GLY A 30 4.84 -16.11 2.63
C GLY A 30 6.29 -15.78 2.23
N GLU A 31 7.06 -16.75 1.72
CA GLU A 31 8.42 -16.51 1.25
C GLU A 31 8.37 -15.89 -0.15
N ILE A 32 9.11 -14.80 -0.33
CA ILE A 32 9.24 -14.13 -1.62
C ILE A 32 10.25 -14.91 -2.47
N LEU A 33 9.77 -15.55 -3.51
CA LEU A 33 10.56 -16.35 -4.44
C LEU A 33 11.32 -15.47 -5.45
N GLU A 34 10.65 -14.41 -5.91
CA GLU A 34 11.20 -13.45 -6.87
C GLU A 34 10.51 -12.11 -6.67
N LYS A 35 11.20 -11.01 -6.96
CA LYS A 35 10.65 -9.66 -6.86
C LYS A 35 11.18 -8.77 -7.96
N GLY A 36 10.41 -7.76 -8.31
CA GLY A 36 10.80 -6.75 -9.27
C GLY A 36 10.00 -5.47 -9.11
N SER A 37 10.26 -4.54 -9.99
CA SER A 37 9.53 -3.28 -10.04
C SER A 37 9.43 -2.75 -11.46
N LEU A 38 8.46 -1.87 -11.67
CA LEU A 38 8.35 -1.03 -12.85
C LEU A 38 7.92 0.37 -12.44
N LYS A 39 8.22 1.34 -13.26
CA LYS A 39 7.80 2.72 -13.03
C LYS A 39 6.35 2.88 -13.45
N THR A 40 5.46 3.14 -12.50
CA THR A 40 4.03 3.34 -12.77
C THR A 40 3.81 4.57 -13.65
N GLU A 41 4.61 5.62 -13.41
CA GLU A 41 4.51 6.90 -14.12
C GLU A 41 4.80 6.83 -15.61
N ASP A 42 5.52 5.80 -16.08
CA ASP A 42 5.83 5.62 -17.51
C ASP A 42 4.61 5.10 -18.31
N TYR A 43 3.52 4.71 -17.63
CA TYR A 43 2.34 4.09 -18.24
C TYR A 43 1.07 4.93 -17.99
N PRO A 44 0.81 5.95 -18.81
CA PRO A 44 -0.42 6.76 -18.69
C PRO A 44 -1.68 5.97 -19.02
N ASN A 45 -1.57 4.85 -19.75
CA ASN A 45 -2.65 3.93 -20.06
C ASN A 45 -2.52 2.66 -19.20
N VAL A 46 -3.61 2.26 -18.57
CA VAL A 46 -3.64 1.09 -17.68
C VAL A 46 -3.41 -0.22 -18.45
N GLN A 47 -3.85 -0.31 -19.71
CA GLN A 47 -3.65 -1.53 -20.50
C GLN A 47 -2.16 -1.73 -20.82
N ASP A 48 -1.45 -0.67 -21.21
CA ASP A 48 -0.01 -0.72 -21.47
C ASP A 48 0.78 -1.13 -20.21
N PHE A 49 0.35 -0.63 -19.05
CA PHE A 49 0.91 -1.04 -17.75
C PHE A 49 0.72 -2.54 -17.49
N ILE A 50 -0.50 -3.05 -17.70
CA ILE A 50 -0.81 -4.47 -17.49
C ILE A 50 -0.05 -5.35 -18.46
N ASP A 51 0.10 -4.93 -19.71
CA ASP A 51 0.84 -5.66 -20.74
C ASP A 51 2.32 -5.75 -20.37
N GLU A 52 2.96 -4.65 -19.99
CA GLU A 52 4.35 -4.66 -19.53
C GLU A 52 4.55 -5.51 -18.28
N LEU A 53 3.64 -5.38 -17.32
CA LEU A 53 3.69 -6.20 -16.09
C LEU A 53 3.61 -7.69 -16.44
N TYR A 54 2.72 -8.07 -17.37
CA TYR A 54 2.59 -9.44 -17.82
C TYR A 54 3.87 -9.96 -18.48
N GLU A 55 4.49 -9.18 -19.38
CA GLU A 55 5.75 -9.55 -20.05
C GLU A 55 6.90 -9.77 -19.03
N LYS A 56 6.94 -8.97 -17.95
CA LYS A 56 7.96 -9.15 -16.91
C LYS A 56 7.69 -10.35 -16.00
N VAL A 57 6.42 -10.63 -15.69
CA VAL A 57 6.04 -11.60 -14.65
C VAL A 57 5.78 -12.99 -15.21
N SER A 58 5.27 -13.13 -16.43
CA SER A 58 4.92 -14.43 -17.01
C SER A 58 6.11 -15.39 -17.11
N PRO A 59 7.34 -14.97 -17.48
CA PRO A 59 8.50 -15.86 -17.43
C PRO A 59 8.84 -16.34 -16.03
N LEU A 60 8.63 -15.49 -15.01
CA LEU A 60 8.87 -15.84 -13.60
C LEU A 60 7.84 -16.85 -13.11
N ILE A 61 6.57 -16.67 -13.48
CA ILE A 61 5.51 -17.65 -13.16
C ILE A 61 5.87 -19.01 -13.74
N LEU A 62 6.27 -19.06 -15.01
CA LEU A 62 6.68 -20.31 -15.68
C LEU A 62 7.91 -20.97 -15.05
N LYS A 63 8.83 -20.16 -14.50
CA LYS A 63 10.04 -20.66 -13.80
C LYS A 63 9.72 -21.36 -12.48
N TYR A 64 8.76 -20.81 -11.70
CA TYR A 64 8.49 -21.26 -10.34
C TYR A 64 7.29 -22.20 -10.21
N CYS A 65 6.34 -22.12 -11.14
CA CYS A 65 5.16 -22.98 -11.14
C CYS A 65 4.63 -23.20 -12.54
N GLY A 66 3.97 -24.34 -12.74
CA GLY A 66 3.13 -24.54 -13.92
C GLY A 66 1.81 -23.76 -13.77
N GLN A 67 1.05 -23.64 -14.87
CA GLN A 67 -0.23 -22.88 -14.87
C GLN A 67 -1.24 -23.33 -13.80
N ARG A 68 -1.19 -24.58 -13.34
CA ARG A 68 -2.10 -25.12 -12.31
C ARG A 68 -1.68 -24.78 -10.88
N GLU A 69 -0.48 -24.28 -10.71
CA GLU A 69 0.12 -23.95 -9.40
C GLU A 69 0.12 -22.43 -9.16
N PHE A 70 -0.23 -21.64 -10.17
CA PHE A 70 -0.43 -20.20 -10.05
C PHE A 70 -1.85 -19.93 -9.54
N ASP A 71 -1.94 -19.59 -8.25
CA ASP A 71 -3.21 -19.52 -7.50
C ASP A 71 -3.99 -18.25 -7.78
N GLY A 72 -3.30 -17.12 -7.92
CA GLY A 72 -3.95 -15.83 -8.15
C GLY A 72 -3.07 -14.63 -7.94
N ILE A 73 -3.70 -13.47 -7.99
CA ILE A 73 -3.07 -12.15 -7.90
C ILE A 73 -3.70 -11.35 -6.77
N GLY A 74 -2.85 -10.83 -5.87
CA GLY A 74 -3.23 -9.88 -4.83
C GLY A 74 -2.65 -8.51 -5.11
N VAL A 75 -3.47 -7.45 -5.09
CA VAL A 75 -3.06 -6.08 -5.40
C VAL A 75 -3.37 -5.14 -4.24
N GLY A 76 -2.34 -4.41 -3.78
CA GLY A 76 -2.49 -3.20 -2.98
C GLY A 76 -2.36 -1.99 -3.90
N ALA A 77 -3.32 -1.06 -3.85
CA ALA A 77 -3.27 0.15 -4.69
C ALA A 77 -4.00 1.33 -4.03
N PRO A 78 -3.59 2.58 -4.32
CA PRO A 78 -4.32 3.75 -3.84
C PRO A 78 -5.78 3.72 -4.31
N ASN A 79 -6.71 4.06 -3.43
CA ASN A 79 -8.15 4.11 -3.71
C ASN A 79 -8.71 2.82 -4.34
N ALA A 80 -8.12 1.67 -4.03
CA ALA A 80 -8.62 0.39 -4.50
C ALA A 80 -9.85 -0.06 -3.72
N ASN A 81 -10.91 -0.40 -4.44
CA ASN A 81 -12.16 -0.90 -3.89
C ASN A 81 -12.20 -2.43 -3.93
N TYR A 82 -12.25 -3.05 -2.76
CA TYR A 82 -12.26 -4.52 -2.63
C TYR A 82 -13.48 -5.18 -3.26
N TYR A 83 -14.66 -4.58 -3.09
CA TYR A 83 -15.93 -5.19 -3.55
C TYR A 83 -16.09 -5.14 -5.06
N ARG A 84 -15.69 -4.00 -5.67
CA ARG A 84 -15.82 -3.77 -7.11
C ARG A 84 -14.62 -4.24 -7.92
N GLY A 85 -13.46 -4.41 -7.26
CA GLY A 85 -12.20 -4.72 -7.96
C GLY A 85 -11.70 -3.57 -8.82
N THR A 86 -11.94 -2.34 -8.38
CA THR A 86 -11.65 -1.11 -9.14
C THR A 86 -10.62 -0.24 -8.43
N ILE A 87 -9.91 0.60 -9.18
CA ILE A 87 -9.18 1.76 -8.66
C ILE A 87 -10.05 2.98 -8.97
N GLU A 88 -10.39 3.76 -7.94
CA GLU A 88 -11.38 4.83 -8.05
C GLU A 88 -10.78 6.20 -7.75
N GLN A 89 -10.70 7.07 -8.76
CA GLN A 89 -10.28 8.47 -8.60
C GLN A 89 -8.92 8.62 -7.87
N ALA A 90 -7.97 7.69 -8.08
CA ALA A 90 -6.67 7.73 -7.42
C ALA A 90 -5.88 8.98 -7.85
N PRO A 91 -5.58 9.94 -6.94
CA PRO A 91 -4.96 11.21 -7.30
C PRO A 91 -3.52 11.02 -7.80
N ASN A 92 -2.85 9.98 -7.31
CA ASN A 92 -1.44 9.70 -7.57
C ASN A 92 -1.20 8.83 -8.81
N LEU A 93 -2.27 8.39 -9.50
CA LEU A 93 -2.18 7.58 -10.71
C LEU A 93 -2.62 8.40 -11.94
N HIS A 94 -2.04 8.11 -13.09
CA HIS A 94 -2.46 8.70 -14.36
C HIS A 94 -3.84 8.18 -14.82
N TRP A 95 -4.23 6.99 -14.35
CA TRP A 95 -5.49 6.33 -14.69
C TRP A 95 -6.66 7.01 -13.97
N LYS A 96 -7.45 7.76 -14.73
CA LYS A 96 -8.53 8.57 -14.16
C LYS A 96 -9.87 7.85 -14.19
N GLY A 97 -10.79 8.30 -13.31
CA GLY A 97 -12.12 7.72 -13.20
C GLY A 97 -12.15 6.42 -12.40
N VAL A 98 -13.00 5.50 -12.83
CA VAL A 98 -13.16 4.16 -12.24
C VAL A 98 -12.54 3.13 -13.19
N VAL A 99 -11.45 2.54 -12.79
CA VAL A 99 -10.70 1.55 -13.58
C VAL A 99 -11.01 0.14 -13.07
N PRO A 100 -11.57 -0.77 -13.88
CA PRO A 100 -11.89 -2.15 -13.50
C PRO A 100 -10.62 -3.02 -13.46
N PHE A 101 -9.66 -2.66 -12.60
CA PHE A 101 -8.31 -3.19 -12.62
C PHE A 101 -8.26 -4.70 -12.38
N ALA A 102 -9.03 -5.21 -11.42
CA ALA A 102 -9.04 -6.65 -11.12
C ALA A 102 -9.59 -7.49 -12.29
N GLU A 103 -10.57 -6.96 -13.03
CA GLU A 103 -11.11 -7.60 -14.24
C GLU A 103 -10.06 -7.65 -15.36
N LEU A 104 -9.40 -6.53 -15.64
CA LEU A 104 -8.34 -6.44 -16.64
C LEU A 104 -7.18 -7.39 -16.33
N MET A 105 -6.74 -7.45 -15.06
CA MET A 105 -5.72 -8.37 -14.62
C MET A 105 -6.15 -9.84 -14.76
N THR A 106 -7.39 -10.14 -14.36
CA THR A 106 -7.94 -11.50 -14.49
C THR A 106 -8.00 -11.94 -15.94
N ALA A 107 -8.43 -11.05 -16.85
CA ALA A 107 -8.48 -11.32 -18.29
C ALA A 107 -7.08 -11.57 -18.87
N LYS A 108 -6.08 -10.78 -18.47
CA LYS A 108 -4.71 -10.89 -18.97
C LYS A 108 -3.98 -12.13 -18.47
N PHE A 109 -4.08 -12.44 -17.18
CA PHE A 109 -3.32 -13.52 -16.52
C PHE A 109 -4.07 -14.88 -16.48
N GLY A 110 -5.38 -14.89 -16.75
CA GLY A 110 -6.19 -16.12 -16.72
C GLY A 110 -6.46 -16.66 -15.31
N VAL A 111 -6.16 -15.91 -14.26
CA VAL A 111 -6.38 -16.27 -12.85
C VAL A 111 -7.10 -15.15 -12.11
N ARG A 112 -7.72 -15.48 -10.96
CA ARG A 112 -8.41 -14.50 -10.14
C ARG A 112 -7.46 -13.41 -9.64
N CYS A 113 -7.86 -12.17 -9.80
CA CYS A 113 -7.25 -11.02 -9.17
C CYS A 113 -8.17 -10.47 -8.06
N LYS A 114 -7.60 -10.22 -6.88
CA LYS A 114 -8.23 -9.50 -5.77
C LYS A 114 -7.40 -8.28 -5.42
N MET A 115 -8.07 -7.22 -4.99
CA MET A 115 -7.38 -5.99 -4.66
C MET A 115 -8.00 -5.29 -3.45
N THR A 116 -7.19 -4.48 -2.80
CA THR A 116 -7.59 -3.58 -1.72
C THR A 116 -6.64 -2.38 -1.68
N ASN A 117 -6.87 -1.42 -0.78
CA ASN A 117 -5.88 -0.36 -0.61
C ASN A 117 -4.57 -0.90 0.00
N ASP A 118 -3.50 -0.12 -0.13
CA ASP A 118 -2.14 -0.47 0.30
C ASP A 118 -2.04 -0.74 1.80
N ALA A 119 -2.68 0.07 2.64
CA ALA A 119 -2.67 -0.12 4.10
C ALA A 119 -3.46 -1.38 4.53
N ASN A 120 -4.57 -1.67 3.88
CA ASN A 120 -5.32 -2.91 4.09
C ASN A 120 -4.50 -4.14 3.65
N ALA A 121 -3.80 -4.06 2.52
CA ALA A 121 -2.92 -5.13 2.06
C ALA A 121 -1.78 -5.37 3.07
N ALA A 122 -1.20 -4.30 3.61
CA ALA A 122 -0.18 -4.37 4.65
C ALA A 122 -0.73 -4.99 5.95
N ALA A 123 -1.94 -4.61 6.39
CA ALA A 123 -2.58 -5.20 7.57
C ALA A 123 -2.81 -6.71 7.42
N LEU A 124 -3.25 -7.17 6.22
CA LEU A 124 -3.37 -8.58 5.92
C LEU A 124 -2.01 -9.29 5.93
N GLY A 125 -0.97 -8.66 5.40
CA GLY A 125 0.40 -9.19 5.43
C GLY A 125 0.90 -9.39 6.87
N GLU A 126 0.72 -8.39 7.74
CA GLU A 126 1.07 -8.47 9.15
C GLU A 126 0.27 -9.56 9.91
N MET A 127 -1.01 -9.69 9.60
CA MET A 127 -1.87 -10.72 10.21
C MET A 127 -1.43 -12.14 9.82
N MET A 128 -1.04 -12.34 8.57
CA MET A 128 -0.70 -13.66 8.06
C MET A 128 0.74 -14.08 8.37
N PHE A 129 1.69 -13.15 8.26
CA PHE A 129 3.12 -13.45 8.26
C PHE A 129 3.96 -12.56 9.18
N GLY A 130 3.42 -11.45 9.69
CA GLY A 130 4.15 -10.44 10.43
C GLY A 130 3.86 -10.41 11.93
N ALA A 131 3.98 -9.21 12.51
CA ALA A 131 3.87 -8.96 13.95
C ALA A 131 2.46 -9.19 14.53
N ALA A 132 1.42 -9.11 13.69
CA ALA A 132 0.04 -9.35 14.09
C ALA A 132 -0.41 -10.83 13.96
N ARG A 133 0.52 -11.75 13.69
CA ARG A 133 0.20 -13.17 13.56
C ARG A 133 -0.43 -13.73 14.83
N GLY A 134 -1.64 -14.31 14.68
CA GLY A 134 -2.43 -14.83 15.80
C GLY A 134 -3.30 -13.79 16.52
N MET A 135 -3.17 -12.51 16.20
CA MET A 135 -4.07 -11.46 16.70
C MET A 135 -5.38 -11.49 15.90
N LYS A 136 -6.50 -11.34 16.61
CA LYS A 136 -7.83 -11.25 15.98
C LYS A 136 -8.35 -9.82 15.88
N ASP A 137 -7.82 -8.94 16.70
CA ASP A 137 -8.27 -7.56 16.82
C ASP A 137 -7.04 -6.65 16.89
N PHE A 138 -6.84 -5.82 15.88
CA PHE A 138 -5.76 -4.85 15.84
C PHE A 138 -6.02 -3.77 14.78
N ILE A 139 -5.30 -2.67 14.89
CA ILE A 139 -5.20 -1.63 13.87
C ILE A 139 -3.74 -1.57 13.42
N MET A 140 -3.51 -1.71 12.14
CA MET A 140 -2.23 -1.40 11.52
C MET A 140 -2.26 0.03 10.99
N MET A 141 -1.19 0.78 11.23
CA MET A 141 -1.02 2.14 10.69
C MET A 141 0.27 2.23 9.89
N THR A 142 0.18 2.80 8.70
CA THR A 142 1.33 3.12 7.85
C THR A 142 1.61 4.62 7.93
N LEU A 143 2.83 4.98 8.34
CA LEU A 143 3.28 6.36 8.45
C LEU A 143 4.30 6.64 7.35
N GLY A 144 3.81 7.04 6.19
CA GLY A 144 4.62 7.34 5.00
C GLY A 144 4.36 8.77 4.50
N THR A 145 4.25 8.95 3.20
CA THR A 145 3.84 10.24 2.59
C THR A 145 2.51 10.72 3.16
N GLY A 146 1.58 9.78 3.37
CA GLY A 146 0.33 9.97 4.10
C GLY A 146 0.26 9.09 5.36
N VAL A 147 -0.93 8.98 5.94
CA VAL A 147 -1.26 8.04 7.02
C VAL A 147 -2.35 7.10 6.55
N GLY A 148 -1.96 5.86 6.23
CA GLY A 148 -2.90 4.80 5.93
C GLY A 148 -3.20 3.94 7.16
N SER A 149 -4.31 3.21 7.14
CA SER A 149 -4.60 2.22 8.18
C SER A 149 -5.49 1.09 7.70
N GLY A 150 -5.32 -0.08 8.32
CA GLY A 150 -6.17 -1.24 8.15
C GLY A 150 -6.68 -1.70 9.52
N ILE A 151 -7.97 -1.96 9.62
CA ILE A 151 -8.64 -2.38 10.85
C ILE A 151 -9.02 -3.85 10.72
N VAL A 152 -8.57 -4.66 11.65
CA VAL A 152 -8.94 -6.07 11.75
C VAL A 152 -9.74 -6.28 13.03
N ALA A 153 -10.90 -6.92 12.92
CA ALA A 153 -11.74 -7.30 14.04
C ALA A 153 -12.26 -8.74 13.84
N ASN A 154 -12.22 -9.54 14.90
CA ASN A 154 -12.56 -10.96 14.86
C ASN A 154 -11.77 -11.76 13.80
N GLY A 155 -10.54 -11.38 13.53
CA GLY A 155 -9.69 -12.00 12.51
C GLY A 155 -10.07 -11.68 11.06
N GLN A 156 -10.89 -10.65 10.85
CA GLN A 156 -11.32 -10.20 9.53
C GLN A 156 -11.02 -8.72 9.32
N LEU A 157 -10.50 -8.39 8.15
CA LEU A 157 -10.28 -7.00 7.76
C LEU A 157 -11.62 -6.30 7.55
N ILE A 158 -11.75 -5.10 8.11
CA ILE A 158 -12.95 -4.26 8.00
C ILE A 158 -12.83 -3.41 6.74
N TYR A 159 -13.61 -3.71 5.73
CA TYR A 159 -13.68 -2.93 4.50
C TYR A 159 -14.69 -1.77 4.55
N GLY A 160 -15.68 -1.85 5.47
CA GLY A 160 -16.81 -0.94 5.51
C GLY A 160 -17.84 -1.21 4.40
N HIS A 161 -18.92 -0.41 4.39
CA HIS A 161 -20.00 -0.58 3.43
C HIS A 161 -19.54 -0.34 1.97
N ASP A 162 -18.77 0.70 1.76
CA ASP A 162 -18.33 1.13 0.43
C ASP A 162 -16.91 0.68 0.06
N GLY A 163 -16.23 -0.06 0.95
CA GLY A 163 -14.87 -0.55 0.72
C GLY A 163 -13.76 0.42 1.16
N PHE A 164 -14.09 1.51 1.85
CA PHE A 164 -13.16 2.57 2.25
C PHE A 164 -13.05 2.75 3.79
N ALA A 165 -13.30 1.72 4.58
CA ALA A 165 -13.03 1.79 6.01
C ALA A 165 -11.51 1.86 6.27
N GLY A 166 -11.14 2.41 7.43
CA GLY A 166 -9.74 2.49 7.83
C GLY A 166 -9.04 3.77 7.41
N GLU A 167 -9.74 4.79 6.94
CA GLU A 167 -9.17 6.10 6.57
C GLU A 167 -8.87 6.98 7.81
N LEU A 168 -8.15 6.41 8.81
CA LEU A 168 -7.88 7.10 10.09
C LEU A 168 -6.99 8.33 9.95
N GLY A 169 -6.18 8.40 8.89
CA GLY A 169 -5.37 9.59 8.57
C GLY A 169 -6.21 10.87 8.43
N HIS A 170 -7.46 10.75 7.99
CA HIS A 170 -8.38 11.86 7.82
C HIS A 170 -9.15 12.25 9.09
N THR A 171 -9.00 11.51 10.20
CA THR A 171 -9.63 11.85 11.48
C THR A 171 -9.14 13.20 11.99
N ILE A 172 -10.04 14.08 12.39
CA ILE A 172 -9.69 15.39 12.94
C ILE A 172 -9.28 15.21 14.40
N ILE A 173 -7.99 15.38 14.68
CA ILE A 173 -7.40 15.29 16.02
C ILE A 173 -7.23 16.66 16.70
N LYS A 174 -7.22 17.74 15.90
CA LYS A 174 -7.08 19.10 16.38
C LYS A 174 -7.97 20.06 15.58
N PRO A 175 -9.22 20.28 16.00
CA PRO A 175 -10.12 21.22 15.32
C PRO A 175 -9.48 22.60 15.12
N GLY A 176 -9.58 23.18 13.90
CA GLY A 176 -8.92 24.44 13.55
C GLY A 176 -7.38 24.38 13.52
N GLY A 177 -6.84 23.16 13.50
CA GLY A 177 -5.39 22.94 13.46
C GLY A 177 -4.78 23.13 12.07
N ARG A 178 -3.61 22.51 11.84
CA ARG A 178 -2.86 22.62 10.58
C ARG A 178 -3.74 22.20 9.41
N LYS A 179 -3.81 23.04 8.39
CA LYS A 179 -4.45 22.71 7.13
C LYS A 179 -3.60 21.70 6.38
N HIS A 180 -4.22 20.60 5.96
CA HIS A 180 -3.56 19.58 5.18
C HIS A 180 -3.33 20.09 3.74
N TRP A 181 -2.12 19.87 3.23
CA TRP A 181 -1.64 20.45 1.96
C TRP A 181 -2.36 19.96 0.71
N SER A 182 -2.91 18.74 0.70
CA SER A 182 -3.61 18.20 -0.46
C SER A 182 -5.14 18.17 -0.31
N THR A 183 -5.66 17.81 0.87
CA THR A 183 -7.10 17.69 1.10
C THR A 183 -7.76 19.00 1.54
N GLY A 184 -6.98 19.93 2.06
CA GLY A 184 -7.49 21.17 2.66
C GLY A 184 -8.17 21.00 4.01
N SER A 185 -8.30 19.78 4.54
CA SER A 185 -8.85 19.49 5.87
C SER A 185 -7.99 20.12 6.98
N GLU A 186 -8.61 20.67 8.00
CA GLU A 186 -7.90 21.28 9.12
C GLU A 186 -7.82 20.32 10.31
N GLY A 187 -6.58 20.05 10.76
CA GLY A 187 -6.31 19.30 11.98
C GLY A 187 -6.43 17.79 11.86
N SER A 188 -6.31 17.23 10.65
CA SER A 188 -6.31 15.78 10.45
C SER A 188 -5.07 15.10 11.05
N LEU A 189 -5.18 13.84 11.42
CA LEU A 189 -4.06 13.04 11.93
C LEU A 189 -2.89 13.03 10.92
N GLU A 190 -3.17 12.87 9.64
CA GLU A 190 -2.18 12.88 8.57
C GLU A 190 -1.40 14.20 8.51
N ALA A 191 -2.05 15.34 8.74
CA ALA A 191 -1.39 16.65 8.77
C ALA A 191 -0.28 16.74 9.84
N TYR A 192 -0.29 15.86 10.85
CA TYR A 192 0.69 15.83 11.93
C TYR A 192 1.58 14.60 11.92
N ALA A 193 1.03 13.42 11.66
CA ALA A 193 1.70 12.14 11.83
C ALA A 193 2.32 11.55 10.55
N SER A 194 2.02 12.09 9.36
CA SER A 194 2.72 11.68 8.14
C SER A 194 4.17 12.17 8.13
N ALA A 195 5.01 11.62 7.26
CA ALA A 195 6.40 12.06 7.07
C ALA A 195 6.49 13.58 6.83
N THR A 196 5.61 14.12 6.00
CA THR A 196 5.50 15.57 5.76
C THR A 196 5.06 16.31 7.03
N GLY A 197 4.05 15.80 7.73
CA GLY A 197 3.52 16.40 8.96
C GLY A 197 4.55 16.47 10.07
N ILE A 198 5.31 15.39 10.27
CA ILE A 198 6.42 15.31 11.23
C ILE A 198 7.52 16.30 10.86
N THR A 199 7.93 16.35 9.60
CA THR A 199 8.93 17.30 9.11
C THR A 199 8.53 18.76 9.37
N ILE A 200 7.29 19.13 9.03
CA ILE A 200 6.78 20.49 9.28
C ILE A 200 6.78 20.81 10.77
N THR A 201 6.36 19.85 11.61
CA THR A 201 6.35 20.03 13.06
C THR A 201 7.76 20.23 13.62
N ALA A 202 8.70 19.37 13.23
CA ALA A 202 10.10 19.45 13.66
C ALA A 202 10.74 20.79 13.27
N LYS A 203 10.60 21.21 12.01
CA LYS A 203 11.11 22.51 11.55
C LYS A 203 10.54 23.68 12.36
N LYS A 204 9.24 23.67 12.61
CA LYS A 204 8.57 24.73 13.39
C LYS A 204 9.06 24.81 14.83
N MET A 205 9.35 23.66 15.46
CA MET A 205 9.70 23.59 16.88
C MET A 205 11.20 23.79 17.14
N ARG A 206 12.07 23.75 16.15
CA ARG A 206 13.54 23.85 16.33
C ARG A 206 13.98 25.03 17.16
N ALA A 207 13.38 26.20 16.95
CA ALA A 207 13.74 27.42 17.69
C ALA A 207 13.38 27.33 19.18
N GLU A 208 12.37 26.52 19.54
CA GLU A 208 11.94 26.31 20.93
C GLU A 208 12.85 25.32 21.68
N PHE A 209 13.63 24.51 20.92
CA PHE A 209 14.52 23.47 21.47
C PHE A 209 15.97 23.64 20.97
N PRO A 210 16.71 24.66 21.42
CA PRO A 210 18.05 25.01 20.89
C PRO A 210 19.11 23.92 21.11
N HIS A 211 18.91 23.03 22.09
CA HIS A 211 19.81 21.92 22.41
C HIS A 211 19.44 20.59 21.70
N SER A 212 18.45 20.60 20.85
CA SER A 212 18.07 19.41 20.08
C SER A 212 19.15 19.09 19.03
N THR A 213 19.49 17.81 18.91
CA THR A 213 20.41 17.29 17.85
C THR A 213 19.87 17.54 16.44
N LEU A 214 18.59 17.85 16.28
CA LEU A 214 18.03 18.32 15.00
C LEU A 214 18.68 19.65 14.54
N ASN A 215 19.24 20.45 15.46
CA ASN A 215 19.89 21.70 15.10
C ASN A 215 21.29 21.53 14.48
N ASP A 216 21.85 20.33 14.56
CA ASP A 216 23.12 19.97 13.88
C ASP A 216 22.94 19.81 12.38
N TYR A 217 21.69 19.71 11.89
CA TYR A 217 21.37 19.57 10.47
C TYR A 217 20.90 20.90 9.87
N PRO A 218 21.28 21.23 8.62
CA PRO A 218 20.66 22.34 7.88
C PRO A 218 19.14 22.15 7.78
N GLU A 219 18.37 23.24 7.82
CA GLU A 219 16.90 23.15 7.76
C GLU A 219 16.39 22.45 6.49
N THR A 220 17.13 22.60 5.39
CA THR A 220 16.83 21.96 4.10
C THR A 220 16.98 20.45 4.12
N GLU A 221 17.80 19.91 5.03
CA GLU A 221 18.06 18.48 5.17
C GLU A 221 17.15 17.80 6.21
N VAL A 222 16.44 18.60 7.02
CA VAL A 222 15.52 18.03 8.03
C VAL A 222 14.29 17.48 7.32
N ASP A 223 14.19 16.17 7.33
CA ASP A 223 13.04 15.36 6.93
C ASP A 223 12.62 14.41 8.07
N SER A 224 11.58 13.60 7.86
CA SER A 224 11.13 12.63 8.86
C SER A 224 12.20 11.60 9.22
N SER A 225 13.07 11.21 8.28
CA SER A 225 14.16 10.26 8.54
C SER A 225 15.19 10.84 9.50
N VAL A 226 15.55 12.12 9.31
CA VAL A 226 16.45 12.83 10.23
C VAL A 226 15.80 12.98 11.61
N VAL A 227 14.50 13.30 11.68
CA VAL A 227 13.78 13.38 12.96
C VAL A 227 13.88 12.07 13.72
N PHE A 228 13.62 10.92 13.08
CA PHE A 228 13.73 9.62 13.74
C PHE A 228 15.16 9.22 14.11
N LYS A 229 16.17 9.71 13.41
CA LYS A 229 17.58 9.48 13.78
C LYS A 229 18.00 10.27 15.01
N CYS A 230 17.36 11.41 15.26
CA CYS A 230 17.67 12.29 16.38
C CYS A 230 16.81 12.01 17.64
N ALA A 231 15.81 11.14 17.54
CA ALA A 231 14.93 10.72 18.62
C ALA A 231 15.55 9.56 19.42
#